data_6b9c53817a303015c2f19995fbcaff49
#
_entry.id   6b9c53817a303015c2f19995fbcaff49
#
_cell.length_a   1.000
_cell.length_b   1.000
_cell.length_c   1.000
_cell.angle_alpha   90.00
_cell.angle_beta   90.00
_cell.angle_gamma   90.00
#
_symmetry.space_group_name_H-M   'P 1'
#
loop_
_entity.id
_entity.type
_entity.pdbx_description
1 polymer ?
#
loop_
_entity_poly.entity_id
_entity_poly.type
_entity_poly.pdbx_seq_one_letter_code
_entity_poly.pdbx_strand_id
1 'polypeptide(L)'
;MSKGVGIDLGTSNSACAVLEGGKPRIVPSAEGASLYGKSFPSVVAFTNDGQVLVGEPARRQAVSNPDKTFTAFKRKMGTDYKYKAGAKEYTPQQLSAFILQKIKKDAEEFLGDKVEKAVITVPAYFDDNQRQATKDAGTIAGLEVIR
;
A
#
# COMPACT_ATOMS: atom_id res chain seq x y z
N MET A 1 -3.66 4.59 -23.18
CA MET A 1 -2.41 5.09 -22.62
C MET A 1 -2.43 4.91 -21.11
N SER A 2 -1.36 4.37 -20.55
CA SER A 2 -1.30 4.17 -19.11
C SER A 2 -1.09 5.50 -18.37
N LYS A 3 -1.57 5.55 -17.14
CA LYS A 3 -1.46 6.73 -16.28
C LYS A 3 -0.43 6.50 -15.19
N GLY A 4 0.16 7.57 -14.70
CA GLY A 4 1.04 7.55 -13.55
C GLY A 4 0.36 8.14 -12.33
N VAL A 5 0.76 7.70 -11.16
CA VAL A 5 0.19 8.18 -9.89
C VAL A 5 1.30 8.53 -8.90
N GLY A 6 0.98 9.44 -7.99
CA GLY A 6 1.82 9.73 -6.84
C GLY A 6 1.26 9.00 -5.63
N ILE A 7 2.12 8.29 -4.92
CA ILE A 7 1.71 7.47 -3.77
C ILE A 7 2.44 7.93 -2.53
N ASP A 8 1.68 8.19 -1.48
CA ASP A 8 2.21 8.37 -0.13
C ASP A 8 2.00 7.05 0.62
N LEU A 9 3.05 6.24 0.69
CA LEU A 9 3.04 4.98 1.42
C LEU A 9 3.46 5.27 2.86
N GLY A 10 2.48 5.64 3.68
CA GLY A 10 2.74 6.02 5.07
C GLY A 10 2.81 4.83 6.01
N THR A 11 3.42 5.02 7.17
CA THR A 11 3.51 3.99 8.21
C THR A 11 2.13 3.62 8.74
N SER A 12 1.29 4.61 8.98
CA SER A 12 -0.05 4.42 9.54
C SER A 12 -1.15 4.49 8.48
N ASN A 13 -1.01 5.39 7.50
CA ASN A 13 -2.01 5.62 6.48
C ASN A 13 -1.34 5.82 5.13
N SER A 14 -2.03 5.44 4.08
CA SER A 14 -1.54 5.58 2.71
C SER A 14 -2.57 6.31 1.84
N ALA A 15 -2.09 7.00 0.82
CA ALA A 15 -2.94 7.75 -0.09
C ALA A 15 -2.32 7.79 -1.49
N CYS A 16 -3.15 8.10 -2.46
CA CYS A 16 -2.75 8.18 -3.86
C CYS A 16 -3.33 9.44 -4.48
N ALA A 17 -2.56 10.09 -5.34
CA ALA A 17 -3.00 11.26 -6.09
C ALA A 17 -2.69 11.11 -7.57
N VAL A 18 -3.54 11.70 -8.40
CA VAL A 18 -3.36 11.75 -9.85
C VAL A 18 -3.41 13.20 -10.30
N LEU A 19 -2.80 13.50 -11.46
CA LEU A 19 -2.96 14.79 -12.11
C LEU A 19 -4.13 14.71 -13.07
N GLU A 20 -5.10 15.58 -12.88
CA GLU A 20 -6.29 15.64 -13.70
C GLU A 20 -6.54 17.11 -14.07
N GLY A 21 -6.48 17.41 -15.37
CA GLY A 21 -6.60 18.78 -15.83
C GLY A 21 -5.51 19.71 -15.29
N GLY A 22 -4.30 19.19 -15.07
CA GLY A 22 -3.17 19.94 -14.51
C GLY A 22 -3.23 20.14 -13.00
N LYS A 23 -4.25 19.59 -12.32
CA LYS A 23 -4.42 19.72 -10.87
C LYS A 23 -4.32 18.37 -10.20
N PRO A 24 -3.63 18.29 -9.03
CA PRO A 24 -3.61 17.03 -8.29
C PRO A 24 -4.97 16.74 -7.66
N ARG A 25 -5.38 15.48 -7.74
CA ARG A 25 -6.59 14.98 -7.08
C ARG A 25 -6.27 13.72 -6.31
N ILE A 26 -6.73 13.66 -5.07
CA ILE A 26 -6.55 12.47 -4.26
C ILE A 26 -7.59 11.43 -4.67
N VAL A 27 -7.12 10.22 -4.95
CA VAL A 27 -7.99 9.09 -5.31
C VAL A 27 -8.68 8.60 -4.04
N PRO A 28 -10.03 8.53 -4.04
CA PRO A 28 -10.73 7.98 -2.87
C PRO A 28 -10.50 6.47 -2.76
N SER A 29 -10.47 5.97 -1.53
CA SER A 29 -10.45 4.53 -1.30
C SER A 29 -11.78 3.92 -1.73
N ALA A 30 -11.75 2.71 -2.27
CA ALA A 30 -12.94 2.01 -2.72
C ALA A 30 -13.93 1.74 -1.59
N GLU A 31 -13.46 1.69 -0.34
CA GLU A 31 -14.30 1.50 0.85
C GLU A 31 -14.95 2.80 1.33
N GLY A 32 -14.76 3.89 0.60
CA GLY A 32 -15.34 5.18 0.95
C GLY A 32 -14.47 6.02 1.87
N ALA A 33 -15.06 7.08 2.42
CA ALA A 33 -14.32 8.00 3.30
C ALA A 33 -13.97 7.30 4.61
N SER A 34 -12.71 7.45 5.01
CA SER A 34 -12.24 6.96 6.31
C SER A 34 -12.28 8.12 7.33
N LEU A 35 -11.92 7.82 8.58
CA LEU A 35 -11.72 8.85 9.60
C LEU A 35 -10.63 9.85 9.21
N TYR A 36 -9.78 9.49 8.26
CA TYR A 36 -8.64 10.28 7.82
C TYR A 36 -8.86 10.90 6.44
N GLY A 37 -10.11 11.05 6.02
CA GLY A 37 -10.45 11.64 4.72
C GLY A 37 -10.31 10.62 3.58
N LYS A 38 -9.50 10.95 2.57
CA LYS A 38 -9.33 10.08 1.40
C LYS A 38 -8.15 9.11 1.52
N SER A 39 -7.41 9.15 2.62
CA SER A 39 -6.40 8.13 2.90
C SER A 39 -7.05 6.90 3.52
N PHE A 40 -6.31 5.80 3.56
CA PHE A 40 -6.79 4.58 4.21
C PHE A 40 -5.68 4.01 5.11
N PRO A 41 -6.05 3.20 6.12
CA PRO A 41 -5.04 2.63 7.02
C PRO A 41 -4.07 1.70 6.29
N SER A 42 -2.79 1.81 6.59
CA SER A 42 -1.75 0.93 6.05
C SER A 42 -1.74 -0.38 6.84
N VAL A 43 -2.81 -1.16 6.70
CA VAL A 43 -3.04 -2.41 7.43
C VAL A 43 -3.33 -3.53 6.46
N VAL A 44 -2.72 -4.69 6.69
CA VAL A 44 -2.95 -5.89 5.89
C VAL A 44 -3.33 -7.01 6.84
N ALA A 45 -4.39 -7.74 6.52
CA ALA A 45 -4.85 -8.86 7.32
C ALA A 45 -5.13 -10.07 6.43
N PHE A 46 -4.95 -11.25 7.00
CA PHE A 46 -5.22 -12.52 6.32
C PHE A 46 -6.33 -13.24 7.05
N THR A 47 -7.38 -13.61 6.33
CA THR A 47 -8.49 -14.34 6.90
C THR A 47 -8.15 -15.83 7.04
N ASN A 48 -8.98 -16.56 7.81
CA ASN A 48 -8.76 -18.00 8.01
C ASN A 48 -8.96 -18.79 6.72
N ASP A 49 -9.76 -18.28 5.79
CA ASP A 49 -9.98 -18.91 4.48
C ASP A 49 -8.98 -18.45 3.40
N GLY A 50 -7.95 -17.72 3.79
CA GLY A 50 -6.85 -17.36 2.90
C GLY A 50 -7.04 -16.07 2.10
N GLN A 51 -8.07 -15.28 2.40
CA GLN A 51 -8.25 -13.99 1.75
C GLN A 51 -7.34 -12.94 2.36
N VAL A 52 -6.97 -11.95 1.54
CA VAL A 52 -6.16 -10.81 1.98
C VAL A 52 -7.06 -9.59 2.06
N LEU A 53 -7.06 -8.93 3.20
CA LEU A 53 -7.77 -7.68 3.41
C LEU A 53 -6.76 -6.54 3.54
N VAL A 54 -7.07 -5.40 2.97
CA VAL A 54 -6.17 -4.23 2.98
C VAL A 54 -6.97 -2.99 3.34
N GLY A 55 -6.41 -2.16 4.21
CA GLY A 55 -7.01 -0.90 4.59
C GLY A 55 -8.04 -1.06 5.71
N GLU A 56 -9.16 -0.37 5.60
CA GLU A 56 -10.18 -0.33 6.64
C GLU A 56 -10.74 -1.72 7.01
N PRO A 57 -11.05 -2.60 6.03
CA PRO A 57 -11.49 -3.95 6.39
C PRO A 57 -10.46 -4.71 7.21
N ALA A 58 -9.18 -4.55 6.90
CA ALA A 58 -8.10 -5.19 7.67
C ALA A 58 -8.01 -4.61 9.08
N ARG A 59 -8.11 -3.29 9.21
CA ARG A 59 -8.07 -2.64 10.52
C ARG A 59 -9.20 -3.12 11.43
N ARG A 60 -10.39 -3.30 10.86
CA ARG A 60 -11.56 -3.77 11.63
C ARG A 60 -11.38 -5.17 12.19
N GLN A 61 -10.54 -5.99 11.58
CA GLN A 61 -10.26 -7.33 12.05
C GLN A 61 -9.19 -7.41 13.13
N ALA A 62 -8.51 -6.31 13.44
CA ALA A 62 -7.37 -6.32 14.36
C ALA A 62 -7.75 -6.85 15.75
N VAL A 63 -8.96 -6.59 16.22
CA VAL A 63 -9.43 -7.05 17.54
C VAL A 63 -9.72 -8.54 17.53
N SER A 64 -10.40 -9.04 16.48
CA SER A 64 -10.83 -10.45 16.41
C SER A 64 -9.77 -11.38 15.81
N ASN A 65 -8.76 -10.81 15.10
CA ASN A 65 -7.76 -11.60 14.41
C ASN A 65 -6.37 -10.91 14.50
N PRO A 66 -5.88 -10.66 15.73
CA PRO A 66 -4.65 -9.90 15.91
C PRO A 66 -3.41 -10.60 15.34
N ASP A 67 -3.37 -11.94 15.36
CA ASP A 67 -2.19 -12.69 14.95
C ASP A 67 -1.95 -12.64 13.43
N LYS A 68 -2.97 -12.29 12.64
CA LYS A 68 -2.89 -12.22 11.19
C LYS A 68 -3.20 -10.83 10.65
N THR A 69 -3.12 -9.81 11.51
CA THR A 69 -3.30 -8.41 11.13
C THR A 69 -2.00 -7.65 11.38
N PHE A 70 -1.47 -7.02 10.34
CA PHE A 70 -0.13 -6.40 10.39
C PHE A 70 -0.23 -4.91 10.12
N THR A 71 0.48 -4.13 10.96
CA THR A 71 0.55 -2.67 10.88
C THR A 71 2.00 -2.23 10.97
N ALA A 72 2.26 -0.98 10.60
CA ALA A 72 3.56 -0.34 10.78
C ALA A 72 4.75 -1.10 10.17
N PHE A 73 4.49 -1.97 9.19
CA PHE A 73 5.56 -2.78 8.57
C PHE A 73 6.54 -1.94 7.75
N LYS A 74 6.19 -0.71 7.41
CA LYS A 74 7.12 0.20 6.76
C LYS A 74 8.38 0.45 7.60
N ARG A 75 8.25 0.36 8.93
CA ARG A 75 9.39 0.55 9.85
C ARG A 75 10.45 -0.54 9.70
N LYS A 76 10.09 -1.68 9.14
CA LYS A 76 11.01 -2.81 8.92
C LYS A 76 11.47 -2.93 7.47
N MET A 77 11.15 -1.95 6.62
CA MET A 77 11.60 -1.95 5.23
C MET A 77 13.13 -1.97 5.18
N GLY A 78 13.68 -2.77 4.27
CA GLY A 78 15.11 -2.90 4.12
C GLY A 78 15.77 -3.81 5.13
N THR A 79 15.01 -4.48 5.99
CA THR A 79 15.53 -5.44 6.99
C THR A 79 15.12 -6.86 6.61
N ASP A 80 15.68 -7.84 7.33
CA ASP A 80 15.35 -9.26 7.14
C ASP A 80 14.15 -9.72 7.96
N TYR A 81 13.43 -8.78 8.58
CA TYR A 81 12.30 -9.12 9.43
C TYR A 81 11.21 -9.86 8.63
N LYS A 82 10.62 -10.88 9.25
CA LYS A 82 9.53 -11.66 8.64
C LYS A 82 8.30 -11.59 9.54
N TYR A 83 7.15 -11.36 8.90
CA TYR A 83 5.86 -11.40 9.58
C TYR A 83 5.22 -12.75 9.32
N LYS A 84 4.77 -13.41 10.37
CA LYS A 84 4.18 -14.75 10.26
C LYS A 84 2.66 -14.69 10.33
N ALA A 85 2.01 -15.27 9.31
CA ALA A 85 0.56 -15.42 9.27
C ALA A 85 0.25 -16.91 9.11
N GLY A 86 0.10 -17.60 10.24
CA GLY A 86 -0.04 -19.05 10.24
C GLY A 86 1.24 -19.72 9.76
N ALA A 87 1.14 -20.53 8.72
CA ALA A 87 2.28 -21.25 8.15
C ALA A 87 3.07 -20.41 7.13
N LYS A 88 2.58 -19.23 6.77
CA LYS A 88 3.21 -18.38 5.76
C LYS A 88 3.97 -17.24 6.41
N GLU A 89 5.03 -16.80 5.73
CA GLU A 89 5.83 -15.66 6.16
C GLU A 89 5.82 -14.59 5.07
N TYR A 90 5.81 -13.33 5.49
CA TYR A 90 5.79 -12.18 4.58
C TYR A 90 6.88 -11.19 4.97
N THR A 91 7.57 -10.66 3.96
CA THR A 91 8.52 -9.57 4.16
C THR A 91 7.77 -8.25 4.26
N PRO A 92 8.39 -7.19 4.83
CA PRO A 92 7.79 -5.85 4.79
C PRO A 92 7.47 -5.40 3.36
N GLN A 93 8.31 -5.75 2.38
CA GLN A 93 8.10 -5.44 0.97
C GLN A 93 6.84 -6.12 0.43
N GLN A 94 6.60 -7.37 0.79
CA GLN A 94 5.41 -8.09 0.37
C GLN A 94 4.14 -7.49 0.97
N LEU A 95 4.17 -7.14 2.25
CA LEU A 95 3.03 -6.48 2.88
C LEU A 95 2.77 -5.11 2.27
N SER A 96 3.83 -4.35 2.01
CA SER A 96 3.71 -3.05 1.35
C SER A 96 3.16 -3.20 -0.07
N ALA A 97 3.51 -4.29 -0.77
CA ALA A 97 2.99 -4.57 -2.10
C ALA A 97 1.47 -4.76 -2.09
N PHE A 98 0.90 -5.37 -1.05
CA PHE A 98 -0.55 -5.48 -0.93
C PHE A 98 -1.20 -4.09 -0.84
N ILE A 99 -0.60 -3.17 -0.08
CA ILE A 99 -1.06 -1.78 -0.01
C ILE A 99 -1.01 -1.14 -1.41
N LEU A 100 0.11 -1.32 -2.11
CA LEU A 100 0.29 -0.73 -3.44
C LEU A 100 -0.65 -1.33 -4.47
N GLN A 101 -0.95 -2.63 -4.39
CA GLN A 101 -1.93 -3.27 -5.26
C GLN A 101 -3.32 -2.69 -5.06
N LYS A 102 -3.71 -2.45 -3.81
CA LYS A 102 -4.98 -1.79 -3.51
C LYS A 102 -5.02 -0.40 -4.13
N ILE A 103 -3.95 0.37 -3.97
CA ILE A 103 -3.87 1.72 -4.53
C ILE A 103 -3.98 1.68 -6.05
N LYS A 104 -3.27 0.74 -6.69
CA LYS A 104 -3.33 0.57 -8.15
C LYS A 104 -4.76 0.28 -8.60
N LYS A 105 -5.43 -0.65 -7.93
CA LYS A 105 -6.81 -1.02 -8.25
C LYS A 105 -7.76 0.15 -8.07
N ASP A 106 -7.67 0.84 -6.93
CA ASP A 106 -8.55 1.98 -6.65
C ASP A 106 -8.33 3.12 -7.67
N ALA A 107 -7.07 3.38 -8.03
CA ALA A 107 -6.74 4.40 -9.01
C ALA A 107 -7.25 4.03 -10.41
N GLU A 108 -7.12 2.77 -10.80
CA GLU A 108 -7.62 2.30 -12.10
C GLU A 108 -9.13 2.42 -12.19
N GLU A 109 -9.85 2.10 -11.13
CA GLU A 109 -11.30 2.26 -11.07
C GLU A 109 -11.70 3.73 -11.15
N PHE A 110 -10.98 4.59 -10.43
CA PHE A 110 -11.25 6.03 -10.40
C PHE A 110 -11.00 6.69 -11.75
N LEU A 111 -9.91 6.32 -12.42
CA LEU A 111 -9.52 6.91 -13.70
C LEU A 111 -10.19 6.25 -14.90
N GLY A 112 -10.67 5.03 -14.76
CA GLY A 112 -11.16 4.25 -15.89
C GLY A 112 -10.07 3.87 -16.88
N ASP A 113 -8.83 3.75 -16.41
CA ASP A 113 -7.65 3.47 -17.24
C ASP A 113 -6.61 2.73 -16.43
N LYS A 114 -5.66 2.10 -17.13
CA LYS A 114 -4.59 1.36 -16.47
C LYS A 114 -3.60 2.31 -15.81
N VAL A 115 -3.08 1.88 -14.66
CA VAL A 115 -2.03 2.59 -13.91
C VAL A 115 -0.80 1.68 -13.89
N GLU A 116 0.27 2.11 -14.55
CA GLU A 116 1.48 1.32 -14.67
C GLU A 116 2.68 1.96 -14.00
N LYS A 117 2.68 3.28 -13.85
CA LYS A 117 3.83 4.03 -13.31
C LYS A 117 3.45 4.72 -12.01
N ALA A 118 4.41 4.79 -11.10
CA ALA A 118 4.19 5.42 -9.81
C ALA A 118 5.42 6.17 -9.33
N VAL A 119 5.18 7.29 -8.66
CA VAL A 119 6.16 7.96 -7.82
C VAL A 119 5.74 7.67 -6.38
N ILE A 120 6.64 7.06 -5.60
CA ILE A 120 6.35 6.71 -4.21
C ILE A 120 7.21 7.59 -3.32
N THR A 121 6.57 8.33 -2.43
CA THR A 121 7.30 9.17 -1.48
C THR A 121 7.92 8.32 -0.38
N VAL A 122 9.11 8.69 0.01
CA VAL A 122 9.81 8.05 1.14
C VAL A 122 10.36 9.15 2.06
N PRO A 123 10.53 8.84 3.36
CA PRO A 123 11.16 9.82 4.24
C PRO A 123 12.57 10.14 3.77
N ALA A 124 12.99 11.38 3.99
CA ALA A 124 14.33 11.83 3.60
C ALA A 124 15.43 11.02 4.28
N TYR A 125 15.17 10.47 5.47
CA TYR A 125 16.14 9.68 6.23
C TYR A 125 16.27 8.23 5.75
N PHE A 126 15.47 7.78 4.79
CA PHE A 126 15.60 6.41 4.27
C PHE A 126 16.98 6.23 3.63
N ASP A 127 17.62 5.09 3.95
CA ASP A 127 18.87 4.70 3.32
C ASP A 127 18.61 3.98 1.98
N ASP A 128 19.68 3.57 1.32
CA ASP A 128 19.57 2.92 0.01
C ASP A 128 18.83 1.59 0.08
N ASN A 129 19.00 0.83 1.17
CA ASN A 129 18.30 -0.44 1.35
C ASN A 129 16.80 -0.23 1.49
N GLN A 130 16.40 0.79 2.25
CA GLN A 130 14.99 1.12 2.45
C GLN A 130 14.35 1.63 1.16
N ARG A 131 15.07 2.45 0.40
CA ARG A 131 14.60 2.96 -0.90
C ARG A 131 14.46 1.81 -1.91
N GLN A 132 15.43 0.90 -1.94
CA GLN A 132 15.36 -0.26 -2.83
C GLN A 132 14.21 -1.18 -2.45
N ALA A 133 14.00 -1.42 -1.15
CA ALA A 133 12.88 -2.23 -0.68
C ALA A 133 11.52 -1.62 -1.09
N THR A 134 11.40 -0.29 -1.05
CA THR A 134 10.19 0.39 -1.51
C THR A 134 9.98 0.20 -3.00
N LYS A 135 11.04 0.31 -3.80
CA LYS A 135 10.97 0.02 -5.24
C LYS A 135 10.56 -1.43 -5.50
N ASP A 136 11.12 -2.36 -4.75
CA ASP A 136 10.80 -3.78 -4.88
C ASP A 136 9.32 -4.04 -4.59
N ALA A 137 8.77 -3.38 -3.56
CA ALA A 137 7.35 -3.47 -3.25
C ALA A 137 6.50 -3.00 -4.42
N GLY A 138 6.88 -1.91 -5.07
CA GLY A 138 6.19 -1.40 -6.25
C GLY A 138 6.23 -2.41 -7.40
N THR A 139 7.38 -3.02 -7.63
CA THR A 139 7.55 -4.04 -8.68
C THR A 139 6.67 -5.26 -8.40
N ILE A 140 6.65 -5.72 -7.15
CA ILE A 140 5.78 -6.85 -6.74
C ILE A 140 4.31 -6.51 -6.99
N ALA A 141 3.93 -5.26 -6.77
CA ALA A 141 2.55 -4.80 -6.97
C ALA A 141 2.18 -4.60 -8.44
N GLY A 142 3.14 -4.73 -9.36
CA GLY A 142 2.90 -4.52 -10.79
C GLY A 142 3.03 -3.08 -11.23
N LEU A 143 3.80 -2.27 -10.50
CA LEU A 143 4.04 -0.86 -10.83
C LEU A 143 5.49 -0.64 -11.26
N GLU A 144 5.69 0.22 -12.25
CA GLU A 144 7.01 0.75 -12.56
C GLU A 144 7.24 1.97 -11.68
N VAL A 145 8.14 1.86 -10.73
CA VAL A 145 8.45 2.94 -9.80
C VAL A 145 9.48 3.86 -10.43
N ILE A 146 9.07 5.09 -10.70
CA ILE A 146 9.92 6.08 -11.37
C ILE A 146 10.85 6.75 -10.35
N ARG A 147 10.37 6.91 -9.11
CA ARG A 147 11.13 7.51 -8.03
C ARG A 147 10.70 6.95 -6.70
#